data_6b19b97c135df16eb90e63243a52977e
#
_entry.id   6b19b97c135df16eb90e63243a52977e
#
_cell.length_a   1.000
_cell.length_b   1.000
_cell.length_c   1.000
_cell.angle_alpha   90.00
_cell.angle_beta   90.00
_cell.angle_gamma   90.00
#
_symmetry.space_group_name_H-M   'P 1'
#
loop_
_entity.id
_entity.type
_entity.pdbx_description
1 polymer ?
#
loop_
_entity_poly.entity_id
_entity_poly.type
_entity_poly.pdbx_seq_one_letter_code
_entity_poly.pdbx_strand_id
1 'polypeptide(L)'
;MPKAFRDAGHERAIREDGFLVLDLFDRDDVAYLTECFAAVDADHTGDFTATALIDNLDCRRRVFTDVGAVLRRRILPLLDDYRIVIANFVAKRPQSEMSTVAVHQDFTFFEDDEQPALTIWSPLVPTDADNGWLGILPGSHRFNPYYRAPGGLPYHDLSDLIEERYLKFMPMRPGEVLLMDTRTFHGSPPNRSATLRPVAGGVAIPRGAELLYCHRDQIDGERIVEVFAVPEDFYLRHDIGTRPREGRLLRTVPRRVGELTEAKLVAHWETVCARV
;
A
#
# COMPACT_ATOMS: atom_id res chain seq x y z
N MET A 1 20.28 -13.02 -6.61
CA MET A 1 19.57 -11.96 -5.88
C MET A 1 18.36 -12.58 -5.19
N PRO A 2 18.03 -12.16 -3.99
CA PRO A 2 16.82 -12.60 -3.31
C PRO A 2 15.58 -12.27 -4.18
N LYS A 3 14.56 -13.13 -4.14
CA LYS A 3 13.35 -13.00 -4.95
C LYS A 3 12.15 -12.73 -4.06
N ALA A 4 11.18 -11.98 -4.56
CA ALA A 4 9.88 -11.83 -3.92
C ALA A 4 8.94 -12.98 -4.30
N PHE A 5 8.93 -13.36 -5.57
CA PHE A 5 8.04 -14.40 -6.09
C PHE A 5 8.80 -15.66 -6.48
N ARG A 6 8.16 -16.81 -6.26
CA ARG A 6 8.67 -18.11 -6.72
C ARG A 6 8.55 -18.25 -8.23
N ASP A 7 7.47 -17.74 -8.81
CA ASP A 7 7.26 -17.72 -10.26
C ASP A 7 8.13 -16.64 -10.93
N ALA A 8 8.82 -17.00 -12.01
CA ALA A 8 9.74 -16.11 -12.71
C ALA A 8 9.03 -14.98 -13.48
N GLY A 9 7.80 -15.21 -13.93
CA GLY A 9 7.00 -14.19 -14.61
C GLY A 9 6.51 -13.13 -13.62
N HIS A 10 6.01 -13.55 -12.46
CA HIS A 10 5.61 -12.64 -11.38
C HIS A 10 6.79 -11.84 -10.84
N GLU A 11 7.96 -12.50 -10.64
CA GLU A 11 9.18 -11.82 -10.23
C GLU A 11 9.63 -10.76 -11.24
N ARG A 12 9.51 -11.06 -12.54
CA ARG A 12 9.83 -10.08 -13.58
C ARG A 12 8.87 -8.89 -13.56
N ALA A 13 7.56 -9.13 -13.45
CA ALA A 13 6.54 -8.09 -13.41
C ALA A 13 6.77 -7.13 -12.24
N ILE A 14 7.02 -7.65 -11.01
CA ILE A 14 7.28 -6.80 -9.85
C ILE A 14 8.56 -5.98 -10.00
N ARG A 15 9.60 -6.54 -10.62
CA ARG A 15 10.87 -5.82 -10.86
C ARG A 15 10.77 -4.79 -11.96
N GLU A 16 10.03 -5.06 -13.03
CA GLU A 16 9.93 -4.17 -14.20
C GLU A 16 8.88 -3.09 -14.01
N ASP A 17 7.68 -3.46 -13.55
CA ASP A 17 6.53 -2.58 -13.49
C ASP A 17 6.20 -2.12 -12.06
N GLY A 18 6.72 -2.83 -11.05
CA GLY A 18 6.44 -2.55 -9.65
C GLY A 18 5.12 -3.13 -9.16
N PHE A 19 4.35 -3.83 -10.01
CA PHE A 19 3.09 -4.46 -9.64
C PHE A 19 2.69 -5.59 -10.58
N LEU A 20 1.73 -6.40 -10.13
CA LEU A 20 1.00 -7.38 -10.95
C LEU A 20 -0.41 -7.59 -10.38
N VAL A 21 -1.33 -8.05 -11.24
CA VAL A 21 -2.71 -8.42 -10.86
C VAL A 21 -2.91 -9.89 -11.16
N LEU A 22 -3.46 -10.62 -10.20
CA LEU A 22 -3.73 -12.06 -10.30
C LEU A 22 -5.17 -12.37 -9.84
N ASP A 23 -5.80 -13.35 -10.45
CA ASP A 23 -7.09 -13.89 -10.00
C ASP A 23 -6.82 -14.96 -8.93
N LEU A 24 -6.99 -14.61 -7.64
CA LEU A 24 -6.51 -15.43 -6.53
C LEU A 24 -7.58 -15.79 -5.50
N PHE A 25 -8.54 -14.90 -5.24
CA PHE A 25 -9.57 -15.16 -4.26
C PHE A 25 -10.77 -15.77 -4.97
N ASP A 26 -11.20 -16.94 -4.50
CA ASP A 26 -12.44 -17.53 -4.98
C ASP A 26 -13.69 -16.86 -4.40
N ARG A 27 -14.85 -17.33 -4.81
CA ARG A 27 -16.13 -16.76 -4.35
C ARG A 27 -16.33 -16.86 -2.85
N ASP A 28 -15.82 -17.93 -2.23
CA ASP A 28 -15.96 -18.16 -0.79
C ASP A 28 -15.06 -17.19 -0.01
N ASP A 29 -13.84 -16.92 -0.50
CA ASP A 29 -12.95 -15.90 0.07
C ASP A 29 -13.58 -14.51 0.02
N VAL A 30 -14.14 -14.13 -1.14
CA VAL A 30 -14.78 -12.83 -1.32
C VAL A 30 -16.01 -12.69 -0.42
N ALA A 31 -16.85 -13.73 -0.35
CA ALA A 31 -18.04 -13.75 0.51
C ALA A 31 -17.63 -13.60 1.99
N TYR A 32 -16.67 -14.40 2.44
CA TYR A 32 -16.15 -14.34 3.80
C TYR A 32 -15.60 -12.94 4.16
N LEU A 33 -14.75 -12.36 3.29
CA LEU A 33 -14.20 -11.03 3.51
C LEU A 33 -15.27 -9.94 3.52
N THR A 34 -16.32 -10.08 2.69
CA THR A 34 -17.45 -9.16 2.66
C THR A 34 -18.26 -9.22 3.96
N GLU A 35 -18.50 -10.41 4.50
CA GLU A 35 -19.16 -10.59 5.81
C GLU A 35 -18.32 -10.03 6.94
N CYS A 36 -17.00 -10.29 6.94
CA CYS A 36 -16.08 -9.73 7.94
C CYS A 36 -16.06 -8.20 7.87
N PHE A 37 -16.05 -7.62 6.67
CA PHE A 37 -16.10 -6.17 6.48
C PHE A 37 -17.42 -5.60 7.04
N ALA A 38 -18.56 -6.16 6.65
CA ALA A 38 -19.87 -5.69 7.13
C ALA A 38 -19.98 -5.71 8.67
N ALA A 39 -19.36 -6.69 9.33
CA ALA A 39 -19.36 -6.81 10.79
C ALA A 39 -18.52 -5.74 11.51
N VAL A 40 -17.58 -5.07 10.82
CA VAL A 40 -16.71 -4.02 11.39
C VAL A 40 -17.05 -2.63 10.89
N ASP A 41 -17.81 -2.51 9.80
CA ASP A 41 -18.11 -1.24 9.15
C ASP A 41 -19.29 -0.49 9.78
N ALA A 42 -20.17 -1.18 10.53
CA ALA A 42 -21.40 -0.62 11.06
C ALA A 42 -21.20 0.64 11.92
N ASP A 43 -20.05 0.76 12.58
CA ASP A 43 -19.74 1.88 13.49
C ASP A 43 -18.86 2.97 12.83
N HIS A 44 -18.56 2.86 11.53
CA HIS A 44 -17.64 3.79 10.85
C HIS A 44 -18.40 4.85 10.03
N THR A 45 -18.20 6.12 10.36
CA THR A 45 -18.89 7.27 9.75
C THR A 45 -18.00 8.15 8.87
N GLY A 46 -16.69 7.89 8.78
CA GLY A 46 -15.77 8.71 7.98
C GLY A 46 -15.87 8.45 6.48
N ASP A 47 -15.58 9.45 5.65
CA ASP A 47 -15.61 9.37 4.17
C ASP A 47 -14.67 8.31 3.60
N PHE A 48 -13.54 8.13 4.26
CA PHE A 48 -12.53 7.09 4.00
C PHE A 48 -12.22 6.36 5.31
N THR A 49 -12.25 5.06 5.27
CA THR A 49 -11.93 4.21 6.43
C THR A 49 -10.76 3.29 6.09
N ALA A 50 -9.75 3.26 6.96
CA ALA A 50 -8.75 2.21 6.98
C ALA A 50 -8.78 1.57 8.37
N THR A 51 -9.14 0.30 8.47
CA THR A 51 -9.32 -0.35 9.78
C THR A 51 -8.04 -0.47 10.59
N ALA A 52 -6.86 -0.37 9.95
CA ALA A 52 -5.58 -0.27 10.63
C ALA A 52 -5.40 1.06 11.41
N LEU A 53 -6.22 2.09 11.12
CA LEU A 53 -6.11 3.44 11.72
C LEU A 53 -7.22 3.75 12.73
N ILE A 54 -8.20 2.86 12.93
CA ILE A 54 -9.31 3.11 13.84
C ILE A 54 -8.86 3.00 15.30
N ASP A 55 -9.43 3.80 16.18
CA ASP A 55 -9.15 3.76 17.63
C ASP A 55 -9.97 2.65 18.33
N ASN A 56 -9.78 1.41 17.86
CA ASN A 56 -10.39 0.22 18.47
C ASN A 56 -9.46 -0.98 18.23
N LEU A 57 -8.63 -1.29 19.23
CA LEU A 57 -7.63 -2.35 19.13
C LEU A 57 -8.24 -3.74 18.92
N ASP A 58 -9.39 -4.03 19.51
CA ASP A 58 -10.03 -5.35 19.37
C ASP A 58 -10.59 -5.52 17.94
N CYS A 59 -11.12 -4.46 17.36
CA CYS A 59 -11.50 -4.44 15.96
C CYS A 59 -10.26 -4.62 15.05
N ARG A 60 -9.16 -3.88 15.30
CA ARG A 60 -7.90 -4.07 14.54
C ARG A 60 -7.41 -5.52 14.62
N ARG A 61 -7.43 -6.15 15.81
CA ARG A 61 -7.02 -7.56 16.01
C ARG A 61 -7.91 -8.53 15.26
N ARG A 62 -9.21 -8.34 15.31
CA ARG A 62 -10.17 -9.17 14.59
C ARG A 62 -9.92 -9.08 13.09
N VAL A 63 -9.85 -7.88 12.53
CA VAL A 63 -9.57 -7.67 11.10
C VAL A 63 -8.22 -8.26 10.70
N PHE A 64 -7.16 -8.06 11.48
CA PHE A 64 -5.85 -8.66 11.21
C PHE A 64 -5.90 -10.19 11.20
N THR A 65 -6.72 -10.79 12.05
CA THR A 65 -6.92 -12.24 12.10
C THR A 65 -7.66 -12.72 10.85
N ASP A 66 -8.82 -12.14 10.57
CA ASP A 66 -9.74 -12.58 9.52
C ASP A 66 -9.18 -12.33 8.11
N VAL A 67 -8.81 -11.11 7.80
CA VAL A 67 -8.18 -10.75 6.52
C VAL A 67 -6.83 -11.47 6.38
N GLY A 68 -6.01 -11.43 7.42
CA GLY A 68 -4.71 -12.09 7.43
C GLY A 68 -4.77 -13.60 7.20
N ALA A 69 -5.84 -14.28 7.63
CA ALA A 69 -6.03 -15.71 7.34
C ALA A 69 -6.16 -15.97 5.83
N VAL A 70 -6.96 -15.15 5.13
CA VAL A 70 -7.10 -15.26 3.66
C VAL A 70 -5.78 -14.91 2.97
N LEU A 71 -5.13 -13.80 3.35
CA LEU A 71 -3.86 -13.39 2.77
C LEU A 71 -2.77 -14.46 2.95
N ARG A 72 -2.64 -15.04 4.15
CA ARG A 72 -1.67 -16.12 4.41
C ARG A 72 -1.94 -17.35 3.56
N ARG A 73 -3.20 -17.74 3.36
CA ARG A 73 -3.59 -18.90 2.58
C ARG A 73 -3.37 -18.71 1.08
N ARG A 74 -3.69 -17.51 0.54
CA ARG A 74 -3.73 -17.26 -0.91
C ARG A 74 -2.47 -16.59 -1.44
N ILE A 75 -1.80 -15.75 -0.67
CA ILE A 75 -0.67 -14.93 -1.12
C ILE A 75 0.68 -15.54 -0.76
N LEU A 76 0.87 -15.97 0.50
CA LEU A 76 2.18 -16.47 0.92
C LEU A 76 2.70 -17.66 0.12
N PRO A 77 1.88 -18.60 -0.40
CA PRO A 77 2.38 -19.67 -1.26
C PRO A 77 3.04 -19.21 -2.56
N LEU A 78 2.72 -18.01 -3.04
CA LEU A 78 3.30 -17.40 -4.25
C LEU A 78 4.67 -16.77 -3.97
N LEU A 79 4.93 -16.41 -2.71
CA LEU A 79 6.08 -15.62 -2.29
C LEU A 79 7.23 -16.51 -1.78
N ASP A 80 8.44 -15.99 -1.90
CA ASP A 80 9.65 -16.68 -1.44
C ASP A 80 9.97 -16.24 0.00
N ASP A 81 9.38 -16.96 0.96
CA ASP A 81 9.54 -16.79 2.41
C ASP A 81 9.16 -15.40 2.95
N TYR A 82 7.91 -15.01 2.74
CA TYR A 82 7.33 -13.77 3.28
C TYR A 82 6.42 -14.03 4.48
N ARG A 83 6.10 -12.95 5.22
CA ARG A 83 5.06 -12.91 6.27
C ARG A 83 4.18 -11.67 6.11
N ILE A 84 2.94 -11.75 6.60
CA ILE A 84 2.00 -10.62 6.64
C ILE A 84 2.27 -9.79 7.91
N VAL A 85 2.46 -8.49 7.76
CA VAL A 85 2.68 -7.53 8.87
C VAL A 85 1.53 -6.54 9.03
N ILE A 86 0.73 -6.32 7.98
CA ILE A 86 -0.53 -5.58 8.03
C ILE A 86 -1.59 -6.40 7.32
N ALA A 87 -2.79 -6.45 7.90
CA ALA A 87 -4.00 -6.93 7.25
C ALA A 87 -5.15 -6.03 7.68
N ASN A 88 -5.87 -5.45 6.72
CA ASN A 88 -6.86 -4.43 6.97
C ASN A 88 -7.97 -4.41 5.92
N PHE A 89 -9.03 -3.69 6.21
CA PHE A 89 -9.97 -3.19 5.21
C PHE A 89 -9.75 -1.71 4.98
N VAL A 90 -9.99 -1.31 3.74
CA VAL A 90 -10.05 0.10 3.32
C VAL A 90 -11.37 0.33 2.61
N ALA A 91 -12.11 1.37 2.94
CA ALA A 91 -13.39 1.65 2.32
C ALA A 91 -13.52 3.12 1.95
N LYS A 92 -14.16 3.39 0.80
CA LYS A 92 -14.58 4.71 0.36
C LYS A 92 -16.10 4.80 0.41
N ARG A 93 -16.61 5.80 1.16
CA ARG A 93 -18.05 6.03 1.25
C ARG A 93 -18.63 6.52 -0.07
N PRO A 94 -19.93 6.23 -0.31
CA PRO A 94 -20.62 6.72 -1.50
C PRO A 94 -20.64 8.25 -1.55
N GLN A 95 -20.59 8.82 -2.76
CA GLN A 95 -20.78 10.25 -3.03
C GLN A 95 -19.89 11.17 -2.17
N SER A 96 -18.62 10.76 -1.95
CA SER A 96 -17.69 11.50 -1.09
C SER A 96 -16.42 11.91 -1.83
N GLU A 97 -16.27 13.21 -2.09
CA GLU A 97 -15.03 13.79 -2.63
C GLU A 97 -13.87 13.68 -1.62
N MET A 98 -14.17 13.65 -0.32
CA MET A 98 -13.18 13.48 0.76
C MET A 98 -12.60 12.06 0.83
N SER A 99 -13.17 11.11 0.09
CA SER A 99 -12.65 9.75 -0.01
C SER A 99 -11.44 9.62 -0.96
N THR A 100 -10.98 10.72 -1.57
CA THR A 100 -9.78 10.76 -2.40
C THR A 100 -8.57 10.27 -1.62
N VAL A 101 -7.77 9.39 -2.23
CA VAL A 101 -6.45 9.02 -1.75
C VAL A 101 -5.45 9.60 -2.74
N ALA A 102 -4.82 10.70 -2.37
CA ALA A 102 -3.82 11.37 -3.20
C ALA A 102 -2.66 10.44 -3.54
N VAL A 103 -1.97 10.70 -4.65
CA VAL A 103 -0.83 9.91 -5.06
C VAL A 103 0.24 9.86 -3.96
N HIS A 104 0.72 8.66 -3.64
CA HIS A 104 1.70 8.42 -2.57
C HIS A 104 2.54 7.17 -2.85
N GLN A 105 3.52 6.93 -1.98
CA GLN A 105 4.21 5.67 -1.76
C GLN A 105 3.87 5.17 -0.36
N ASP A 106 3.80 3.87 -0.19
CA ASP A 106 3.70 3.30 1.15
C ASP A 106 5.00 3.45 1.95
N PHE A 107 4.93 3.17 3.23
CA PHE A 107 6.07 3.34 4.15
C PHE A 107 7.18 2.34 3.87
N THR A 108 8.35 2.59 4.45
CA THR A 108 9.40 1.58 4.59
C THR A 108 9.08 0.68 5.77
N PHE A 109 9.00 -0.63 5.54
CA PHE A 109 8.69 -1.64 6.54
C PHE A 109 9.90 -2.46 6.97
N PHE A 110 10.97 -2.45 6.19
CA PHE A 110 12.27 -3.08 6.46
C PHE A 110 13.32 -2.48 5.51
N GLU A 111 14.58 -2.90 5.58
CA GLU A 111 15.59 -2.49 4.59
C GLU A 111 15.28 -3.13 3.24
N ASP A 112 14.62 -2.40 2.35
CA ASP A 112 13.98 -2.90 1.13
C ASP A 112 14.83 -2.72 -0.16
N ASP A 113 16.15 -2.64 -0.01
CA ASP A 113 17.08 -2.42 -1.13
C ASP A 113 17.13 -3.60 -2.12
N GLU A 114 17.06 -4.84 -1.61
CA GLU A 114 17.23 -6.05 -2.42
C GLU A 114 15.92 -6.75 -2.77
N GLN A 115 14.93 -6.66 -1.89
CA GLN A 115 13.60 -7.26 -2.05
C GLN A 115 12.52 -6.22 -1.72
N PRO A 116 11.37 -6.21 -2.40
CA PRO A 116 10.28 -5.29 -2.07
C PRO A 116 9.51 -5.74 -0.84
N ALA A 117 9.01 -4.80 -0.03
CA ALA A 117 7.77 -5.00 0.68
C ALA A 117 6.62 -4.98 -0.33
N LEU A 118 5.60 -5.79 -0.12
CA LEU A 118 4.49 -5.93 -1.06
C LEU A 118 3.19 -5.43 -0.41
N THR A 119 2.60 -4.40 -1.00
CA THR A 119 1.21 -4.02 -0.72
C THR A 119 0.28 -4.96 -1.46
N ILE A 120 -0.75 -5.44 -0.76
CA ILE A 120 -1.78 -6.33 -1.25
C ILE A 120 -3.09 -5.54 -1.28
N TRP A 121 -3.79 -5.54 -2.41
CA TRP A 121 -5.03 -4.81 -2.59
C TRP A 121 -6.04 -5.64 -3.39
N SER A 122 -7.20 -5.94 -2.82
CA SER A 122 -8.25 -6.75 -3.46
C SER A 122 -9.62 -6.12 -3.21
N PRO A 123 -10.31 -5.65 -4.25
CA PRO A 123 -11.63 -5.06 -4.10
C PRO A 123 -12.68 -6.14 -3.80
N LEU A 124 -13.67 -5.80 -2.97
CA LEU A 124 -14.80 -6.67 -2.66
C LEU A 124 -16.03 -6.37 -3.53
N VAL A 125 -15.95 -5.31 -4.34
CA VAL A 125 -16.92 -4.93 -5.38
C VAL A 125 -16.15 -4.61 -6.66
N PRO A 126 -16.77 -4.68 -7.86
CA PRO A 126 -16.11 -4.21 -9.08
C PRO A 126 -15.69 -2.74 -8.95
N THR A 127 -14.50 -2.39 -9.44
CA THR A 127 -13.98 -1.02 -9.40
C THR A 127 -13.94 -0.39 -10.79
N ASP A 128 -14.30 0.89 -10.84
CA ASP A 128 -14.36 1.70 -12.05
C ASP A 128 -14.06 3.18 -11.77
N ALA A 129 -14.20 4.01 -12.76
CA ALA A 129 -13.96 5.46 -12.66
C ALA A 129 -14.91 6.16 -11.67
N ASP A 130 -16.12 5.65 -11.48
CA ASP A 130 -17.13 6.30 -10.65
C ASP A 130 -16.93 5.96 -9.16
N ASN A 131 -16.41 4.77 -8.83
CA ASN A 131 -16.26 4.34 -7.44
C ASN A 131 -14.83 4.44 -6.88
N GLY A 132 -13.93 5.06 -7.63
CA GLY A 132 -12.56 5.31 -7.18
C GLY A 132 -11.64 4.10 -7.31
N TRP A 133 -11.49 3.59 -8.52
CA TRP A 133 -10.50 2.57 -8.89
C TRP A 133 -9.07 2.96 -8.51
N LEU A 134 -8.17 2.00 -8.47
CA LEU A 134 -6.77 2.25 -8.14
C LEU A 134 -6.00 2.69 -9.39
N GLY A 135 -5.28 3.79 -9.28
CA GLY A 135 -4.32 4.26 -10.28
C GLY A 135 -2.89 4.00 -9.83
N ILE A 136 -2.05 3.51 -10.74
CA ILE A 136 -0.65 3.19 -10.49
C ILE A 136 0.23 3.83 -11.58
N LEU A 137 1.37 4.37 -11.20
CA LEU A 137 2.43 4.73 -12.14
C LEU A 137 3.40 3.56 -12.28
N PRO A 138 3.32 2.76 -13.38
CA PRO A 138 4.18 1.60 -13.56
C PRO A 138 5.67 1.97 -13.53
N GLY A 139 6.50 1.16 -12.85
CA GLY A 139 7.94 1.37 -12.76
C GLY A 139 8.41 2.48 -11.83
N SER A 140 7.50 3.22 -11.20
CA SER A 140 7.82 4.35 -10.32
C SER A 140 8.48 3.95 -8.99
N HIS A 141 8.46 2.68 -8.62
CA HIS A 141 9.17 2.15 -7.45
C HIS A 141 10.67 2.46 -7.47
N ARG A 142 11.23 2.79 -8.63
CA ARG A 142 12.65 3.15 -8.81
C ARG A 142 12.96 4.62 -8.59
N PHE A 143 11.94 5.50 -8.49
CA PHE A 143 12.17 6.95 -8.41
C PHE A 143 12.64 7.41 -7.04
N ASN A 144 12.13 6.79 -5.98
CA ASN A 144 12.50 7.16 -4.62
C ASN A 144 12.84 5.93 -3.77
N PRO A 145 14.11 5.53 -3.75
CA PRO A 145 14.56 4.36 -2.99
C PRO A 145 14.81 4.65 -1.49
N TYR A 146 14.68 5.90 -1.05
CA TYR A 146 15.00 6.30 0.32
C TYR A 146 13.91 5.93 1.31
N TYR A 147 14.22 6.03 2.61
CA TYR A 147 13.27 5.79 3.68
C TYR A 147 12.01 6.63 3.53
N ARG A 148 10.87 5.97 3.59
CA ARG A 148 9.54 6.54 3.47
C ARG A 148 8.81 6.44 4.80
N ALA A 149 8.47 7.60 5.35
CA ALA A 149 7.62 7.72 6.53
C ALA A 149 6.22 8.20 6.11
N PRO A 150 5.19 8.01 6.93
CA PRO A 150 3.84 8.51 6.66
C PRO A 150 3.83 9.98 6.28
N GLY A 151 2.96 10.40 5.32
CA GLY A 151 2.79 11.81 4.95
C GLY A 151 2.90 12.13 3.46
N GLY A 152 2.44 11.24 2.60
CA GLY A 152 2.24 11.50 1.16
C GLY A 152 3.51 11.47 0.30
N LEU A 153 3.32 11.77 -0.98
CA LEU A 153 4.40 11.80 -1.97
C LEU A 153 5.33 13.01 -1.73
N PRO A 154 6.66 12.83 -1.79
CA PRO A 154 7.58 13.94 -1.58
C PRO A 154 7.67 14.93 -2.76
N TYR A 155 7.07 14.63 -3.89
CA TYR A 155 7.08 15.42 -5.14
C TYR A 155 5.80 16.24 -5.28
N HIS A 156 5.56 17.17 -4.34
CA HIS A 156 4.34 17.97 -4.28
C HIS A 156 4.05 18.73 -5.58
N ASP A 157 5.09 19.27 -6.23
CA ASP A 157 4.98 20.04 -7.48
C ASP A 157 4.59 19.16 -8.70
N LEU A 158 4.71 17.83 -8.57
CA LEU A 158 4.39 16.87 -9.63
C LEU A 158 3.15 16.01 -9.31
N SER A 159 2.60 16.12 -8.11
CA SER A 159 1.50 15.24 -7.67
C SER A 159 0.28 15.33 -8.58
N ASP A 160 -0.19 16.56 -8.84
CA ASP A 160 -1.35 16.79 -9.70
C ASP A 160 -1.10 16.29 -11.13
N LEU A 161 0.09 16.56 -11.67
CA LEU A 161 0.49 16.10 -12.99
C LEU A 161 0.53 14.56 -13.07
N ILE A 162 1.02 13.89 -12.02
CA ILE A 162 1.05 12.43 -11.96
C ILE A 162 -0.37 11.87 -11.92
N GLU A 163 -1.24 12.43 -11.08
CA GLU A 163 -2.62 11.99 -10.94
C GLU A 163 -3.41 12.16 -12.23
N GLU A 164 -3.26 13.30 -12.90
CA GLU A 164 -4.03 13.63 -14.11
C GLU A 164 -3.58 12.88 -15.36
N ARG A 165 -2.28 12.56 -15.49
CA ARG A 165 -1.71 12.13 -16.79
C ARG A 165 -0.98 10.81 -16.77
N TYR A 166 -0.44 10.38 -15.62
CA TYR A 166 0.52 9.28 -15.58
C TYR A 166 0.08 8.09 -14.71
N LEU A 167 -1.09 8.15 -14.08
CA LEU A 167 -1.64 6.98 -13.44
C LEU A 167 -2.35 6.09 -14.45
N LYS A 168 -1.97 4.83 -14.49
CA LYS A 168 -2.71 3.76 -15.17
C LYS A 168 -3.77 3.27 -14.21
N PHE A 169 -5.02 3.62 -14.48
CA PHE A 169 -6.16 3.17 -13.72
C PHE A 169 -6.59 1.76 -14.13
N MET A 170 -6.93 0.94 -13.14
CA MET A 170 -7.23 -0.47 -13.35
C MET A 170 -8.64 -0.81 -12.85
N PRO A 171 -9.57 -1.14 -13.78
CA PRO A 171 -10.81 -1.78 -13.36
C PRO A 171 -10.47 -3.18 -12.86
N MET A 172 -10.94 -3.49 -11.66
CA MET A 172 -10.74 -4.82 -11.04
C MET A 172 -12.05 -5.40 -10.57
N ARG A 173 -12.13 -6.72 -10.59
CA ARG A 173 -13.26 -7.49 -10.11
C ARG A 173 -12.96 -8.11 -8.75
N PRO A 174 -14.00 -8.39 -7.93
CA PRO A 174 -13.82 -9.23 -6.74
C PRO A 174 -13.14 -10.55 -7.09
N GLY A 175 -12.14 -10.93 -6.30
CA GLY A 175 -11.29 -12.11 -6.57
C GLY A 175 -9.94 -11.77 -7.19
N GLU A 176 -9.86 -10.67 -7.93
CA GLU A 176 -8.57 -10.17 -8.41
C GLU A 176 -7.80 -9.48 -7.26
N VAL A 177 -6.51 -9.76 -7.21
CA VAL A 177 -5.59 -9.23 -6.19
C VAL A 177 -4.45 -8.52 -6.89
N LEU A 178 -4.25 -7.27 -6.56
CA LEU A 178 -3.08 -6.52 -6.94
C LEU A 178 -2.01 -6.70 -5.86
N LEU A 179 -0.80 -7.01 -6.31
CA LEU A 179 0.42 -7.07 -5.52
C LEU A 179 1.36 -6.00 -6.06
N MET A 180 1.81 -5.07 -5.24
CA MET A 180 2.72 -4.01 -5.69
C MET A 180 3.85 -3.77 -4.69
N ASP A 181 5.00 -3.40 -5.21
CA ASP A 181 6.10 -2.86 -4.42
C ASP A 181 5.64 -1.59 -3.67
N THR A 182 5.83 -1.53 -2.37
CA THR A 182 5.42 -0.38 -1.53
C THR A 182 6.01 0.96 -1.98
N ARG A 183 7.04 0.94 -2.81
CA ARG A 183 7.65 2.12 -3.42
C ARG A 183 6.91 2.64 -4.65
N THR A 184 5.95 1.88 -5.18
CA THR A 184 5.20 2.26 -6.40
C THR A 184 4.27 3.44 -6.09
N PHE A 185 4.28 4.46 -6.96
CA PHE A 185 3.37 5.59 -6.86
C PHE A 185 1.97 5.15 -7.22
N HIS A 186 1.03 5.37 -6.32
CA HIS A 186 -0.35 4.99 -6.51
C HIS A 186 -1.29 5.96 -5.80
N GLY A 187 -2.52 6.00 -6.28
CA GLY A 187 -3.57 6.84 -5.72
C GLY A 187 -4.94 6.36 -6.19
N SER A 188 -5.99 7.00 -5.73
CA SER A 188 -7.35 6.59 -6.04
C SER A 188 -8.27 7.80 -5.98
N PRO A 189 -8.98 8.15 -7.08
CA PRO A 189 -9.95 9.24 -7.09
C PRO A 189 -11.10 8.98 -6.10
N PRO A 190 -11.93 9.97 -5.81
CA PRO A 190 -13.04 9.81 -4.88
C PRO A 190 -14.08 8.81 -5.38
N ASN A 191 -14.87 8.28 -4.45
CA ASN A 191 -16.04 7.47 -4.78
C ASN A 191 -17.25 8.39 -5.00
N ARG A 192 -17.61 8.62 -6.25
CA ARG A 192 -18.78 9.39 -6.67
C ARG A 192 -20.01 8.52 -6.91
N SER A 193 -19.86 7.20 -6.88
CA SER A 193 -20.96 6.25 -7.05
C SER A 193 -21.93 6.27 -5.86
N ALA A 194 -23.07 5.64 -6.02
CA ALA A 194 -24.05 5.49 -4.94
C ALA A 194 -23.74 4.32 -3.98
N THR A 195 -22.67 3.57 -4.22
CA THR A 195 -22.34 2.34 -3.46
C THR A 195 -21.01 2.46 -2.72
N LEU A 196 -20.93 1.78 -1.58
CA LEU A 196 -19.69 1.64 -0.81
C LEU A 196 -18.65 0.84 -1.62
N ARG A 197 -17.38 1.23 -1.56
CA ARG A 197 -16.26 0.55 -2.22
C ARG A 197 -15.27 -0.01 -1.18
N PRO A 198 -15.52 -1.19 -0.65
CA PRO A 198 -14.61 -1.87 0.28
C PRO A 198 -13.50 -2.63 -0.44
N VAL A 199 -12.36 -2.73 0.23
CA VAL A 199 -11.17 -3.44 -0.21
C VAL A 199 -10.60 -4.20 0.98
N ALA A 200 -10.20 -5.45 0.77
CA ALA A 200 -9.37 -6.20 1.69
C ALA A 200 -7.90 -6.09 1.25
N GLY A 201 -7.00 -5.85 2.17
CA GLY A 201 -5.59 -5.70 1.83
C GLY A 201 -4.64 -5.87 3.00
N GLY A 202 -3.37 -5.58 2.73
CA GLY A 202 -2.33 -5.69 3.74
C GLY A 202 -0.94 -5.48 3.17
N VAL A 203 0.06 -5.80 3.99
CA VAL A 203 1.47 -5.71 3.61
C VAL A 203 2.18 -7.00 3.96
N ALA A 204 2.99 -7.50 3.03
CA ALA A 204 3.90 -8.63 3.21
C ALA A 204 5.36 -8.19 3.11
N ILE A 205 6.22 -8.73 3.98
CA ILE A 205 7.66 -8.52 3.96
C ILE A 205 8.39 -9.85 4.04
N PRO A 206 9.68 -9.94 3.66
CA PRO A 206 10.49 -11.15 3.88
C PRO A 206 10.43 -11.60 5.33
N ARG A 207 10.31 -12.91 5.58
CA ARG A 207 10.10 -13.46 6.93
C ARG A 207 11.24 -13.12 7.88
N GLY A 208 12.48 -13.17 7.40
CA GLY A 208 13.70 -12.89 8.19
C GLY A 208 14.02 -11.41 8.37
N ALA A 209 13.26 -10.49 7.71
CA ALA A 209 13.55 -9.07 7.79
C ALA A 209 13.18 -8.48 9.17
N GLU A 210 14.03 -7.61 9.71
CA GLU A 210 13.71 -6.81 10.91
C GLU A 210 12.62 -5.79 10.54
N LEU A 211 11.51 -5.77 11.30
CA LEU A 211 10.41 -4.86 11.04
C LEU A 211 10.79 -3.44 11.45
N LEU A 212 10.61 -2.50 10.53
CA LEU A 212 10.96 -1.10 10.74
C LEU A 212 9.71 -0.19 10.74
N TYR A 213 9.87 0.93 11.42
CA TYR A 213 8.99 2.09 11.29
C TYR A 213 9.82 3.35 11.11
N CYS A 214 9.48 4.16 10.14
CA CYS A 214 10.12 5.43 9.85
C CYS A 214 9.25 6.59 10.34
N HIS A 215 9.83 7.49 11.13
CA HIS A 215 9.18 8.69 11.62
C HIS A 215 9.86 9.94 11.06
N ARG A 216 9.04 10.90 10.59
CA ARG A 216 9.53 12.21 10.14
C ARG A 216 9.64 13.14 11.32
N ASP A 217 10.77 13.84 11.41
CA ASP A 217 10.99 14.86 12.41
C ASP A 217 11.84 16.00 11.81
N GLN A 218 12.09 17.02 12.62
CA GLN A 218 12.95 18.14 12.30
C GLN A 218 13.82 18.46 13.52
N ILE A 219 15.15 18.49 13.31
CA ILE A 219 16.12 18.85 14.33
C ILE A 219 16.94 20.03 13.81
N ASP A 220 17.01 21.12 14.56
CA ASP A 220 17.77 22.36 14.22
C ASP A 220 17.44 22.90 12.80
N GLY A 221 16.17 22.73 12.37
CA GLY A 221 15.72 23.16 11.05
C GLY A 221 15.95 22.13 9.93
N GLU A 222 16.72 21.09 10.16
CA GLU A 222 16.95 20.01 9.20
C GLU A 222 15.86 18.96 9.26
N ARG A 223 15.31 18.59 8.10
CA ARG A 223 14.33 17.49 7.98
C ARG A 223 15.05 16.14 8.05
N ILE A 224 14.63 15.31 8.98
CA ILE A 224 15.22 14.01 9.23
C ILE A 224 14.18 12.89 9.12
N VAL A 225 14.68 11.65 9.07
CA VAL A 225 13.92 10.41 9.28
C VAL A 225 14.60 9.63 10.40
N GLU A 226 13.85 9.35 11.44
CA GLU A 226 14.21 8.39 12.49
C GLU A 226 13.75 7.00 12.06
N VAL A 227 14.65 6.03 12.08
CA VAL A 227 14.39 4.64 11.72
C VAL A 227 14.40 3.79 12.98
N PHE A 228 13.26 3.17 13.29
CA PHE A 228 13.10 2.32 14.47
C PHE A 228 12.95 0.87 14.07
N ALA A 229 13.64 -0.05 14.76
CA ALA A 229 13.25 -1.45 14.80
C ALA A 229 12.08 -1.62 15.77
N VAL A 230 11.02 -2.27 15.32
CA VAL A 230 9.75 -2.34 16.05
C VAL A 230 9.26 -3.77 16.23
N PRO A 231 8.45 -4.07 17.27
CA PRO A 231 7.89 -5.40 17.51
C PRO A 231 6.98 -5.86 16.36
N GLU A 232 6.77 -7.18 16.25
CA GLU A 232 5.95 -7.81 15.19
C GLU A 232 4.49 -7.32 15.17
N ASP A 233 3.93 -6.97 16.32
CA ASP A 233 2.56 -6.47 16.44
C ASP A 233 2.46 -4.94 16.45
N PHE A 234 3.56 -4.24 16.11
CA PHE A 234 3.64 -2.79 16.16
C PHE A 234 2.55 -2.11 15.32
N TYR A 235 2.41 -2.48 14.04
CA TYR A 235 1.42 -1.88 13.14
C TYR A 235 -0.02 -2.19 13.52
N LEU A 236 -0.25 -3.18 14.36
CA LEU A 236 -1.55 -3.47 14.94
C LEU A 236 -1.92 -2.49 16.05
N ARG A 237 -0.94 -1.99 16.82
CA ARG A 237 -1.15 -1.21 18.04
C ARG A 237 -0.81 0.26 17.91
N HIS A 238 0.10 0.60 17.03
CA HIS A 238 0.64 1.95 16.90
C HIS A 238 -0.24 2.85 16.04
N ASP A 239 -0.34 4.13 16.42
CA ASP A 239 -1.02 5.16 15.63
C ASP A 239 -0.07 5.71 14.59
N ILE A 240 -0.28 5.27 13.35
CA ILE A 240 0.57 5.62 12.20
C ILE A 240 0.63 7.15 12.05
N GLY A 241 1.85 7.67 11.87
CA GLY A 241 2.13 9.11 11.78
C GLY A 241 2.64 9.72 13.08
N THR A 242 2.51 9.02 14.21
CA THR A 242 3.08 9.48 15.49
C THR A 242 4.48 8.90 15.71
N ARG A 243 5.29 9.55 16.56
CA ARG A 243 6.60 9.00 16.94
C ARG A 243 6.42 7.77 17.83
N PRO A 244 7.12 6.66 17.56
CA PRO A 244 7.02 5.44 18.36
C PRO A 244 7.34 5.67 19.84
N ARG A 245 6.53 5.10 20.73
CA ARG A 245 6.83 5.03 22.16
C ARG A 245 7.58 3.76 22.54
N GLU A 246 7.56 2.77 21.65
CA GLU A 246 8.23 1.48 21.77
C GLU A 246 9.04 1.19 20.52
N GLY A 247 10.02 0.31 20.64
CA GLY A 247 10.97 0.03 19.58
C GLY A 247 12.36 0.62 19.88
N ARG A 248 13.33 0.23 19.10
CA ARG A 248 14.72 0.65 19.25
C ARG A 248 15.08 1.59 18.09
N LEU A 249 15.43 2.84 18.40
CA LEU A 249 15.97 3.76 17.39
C LEU A 249 17.29 3.19 16.86
N LEU A 250 17.32 2.88 15.57
CA LEU A 250 18.50 2.36 14.88
C LEU A 250 19.39 3.48 14.38
N ARG A 251 18.77 4.48 13.77
CA ARG A 251 19.49 5.61 13.17
C ARG A 251 18.57 6.81 12.95
N THR A 252 19.20 7.99 12.90
CA THR A 252 18.60 9.21 12.41
C THR A 252 19.38 9.63 11.17
N VAL A 253 18.66 9.85 10.07
CA VAL A 253 19.28 10.21 8.79
C VAL A 253 18.64 11.48 8.21
N PRO A 254 19.37 12.30 7.44
CA PRO A 254 18.77 13.38 6.69
C PRO A 254 17.66 12.83 5.77
N ARG A 255 16.53 13.52 5.70
CA ARG A 255 15.46 13.13 4.76
C ARG A 255 15.95 13.36 3.33
N ARG A 256 16.09 12.25 2.61
CA ARG A 256 16.43 12.26 1.19
C ARG A 256 15.20 11.95 0.34
N VAL A 257 15.21 12.46 -0.88
CA VAL A 257 14.19 12.22 -1.90
C VAL A 257 14.93 11.99 -3.22
N GLY A 258 14.50 11.00 -3.98
CA GLY A 258 15.04 10.75 -5.32
C GLY A 258 14.80 11.96 -6.23
N GLU A 259 15.69 12.19 -7.16
CA GLU A 259 15.51 13.27 -8.13
C GLU A 259 14.47 12.88 -9.19
N LEU A 260 13.32 13.52 -9.18
CA LEU A 260 12.28 13.39 -10.18
C LEU A 260 11.95 14.77 -10.75
N THR A 261 12.00 14.89 -12.08
CA THR A 261 11.60 16.08 -12.82
C THR A 261 10.50 15.71 -13.79
N GLU A 262 9.74 16.70 -14.29
CA GLU A 262 8.73 16.48 -15.33
C GLU A 262 9.33 15.79 -16.55
N ALA A 263 10.53 16.21 -17.00
CA ALA A 263 11.21 15.59 -18.14
C ALA A 263 11.52 14.10 -17.91
N LYS A 264 11.98 13.73 -16.71
CA LYS A 264 12.19 12.32 -16.34
C LYS A 264 10.88 11.54 -16.32
N LEU A 265 9.81 12.15 -15.84
CA LEU A 265 8.48 11.54 -15.78
C LEU A 265 7.93 11.28 -17.20
N VAL A 266 8.03 12.26 -18.09
CA VAL A 266 7.65 12.13 -19.51
C VAL A 266 8.42 10.99 -20.19
N ALA A 267 9.76 11.01 -20.10
CA ALA A 267 10.60 9.99 -20.72
C ALA A 267 10.29 8.58 -20.17
N HIS A 268 10.02 8.47 -18.86
CA HIS A 268 9.61 7.21 -18.25
C HIS A 268 8.27 6.73 -18.79
N TRP A 269 7.28 7.60 -18.88
CA TRP A 269 5.94 7.27 -19.38
C TRP A 269 5.96 6.81 -20.85
N GLU A 270 6.76 7.46 -21.69
CA GLU A 270 6.97 7.02 -23.08
C GLU A 270 7.50 5.58 -23.13
N THR A 271 8.43 5.23 -22.23
CA THR A 271 8.95 3.87 -22.10
C THR A 271 7.88 2.87 -21.65
N VAL A 272 6.99 3.27 -20.73
CA VAL A 272 5.87 2.44 -20.27
C VAL A 272 4.88 2.21 -21.41
N CYS A 273 4.49 3.26 -22.14
CA CYS A 273 3.57 3.17 -23.27
C CYS A 273 4.10 2.33 -24.43
N ALA A 274 5.42 2.32 -24.66
CA ALA A 274 6.05 1.52 -25.72
C ALA A 274 6.05 0.00 -25.44
N ARG A 275 5.70 -0.44 -24.24
CA ARG A 275 5.61 -1.87 -23.84
C ARG A 275 4.19 -2.46 -23.97
N VAL A 276 3.21 -1.63 -24.25
CA VAL A 276 1.81 -2.00 -24.46
C VAL A 276 1.51 -2.10 -25.94
#